data_a59d634aaaa738372829557c70dda4f5
#
_entry.id   a59d634aaaa738372829557c70dda4f5
#
_cell.length_a   1.000
_cell.length_b   1.000
_cell.length_c   1.000
_cell.angle_alpha   90.00
_cell.angle_beta   90.00
_cell.angle_gamma   90.00
#
_symmetry.space_group_name_H-M   'P 1'
#
loop_
_entity.id
_entity.type
_entity.pdbx_description
1 polymer ?
#
loop_
_entity_poly.entity_id
_entity_poly.type
_entity_poly.pdbx_seq_one_letter_code
_entity_poly.pdbx_strand_id
1 'polypeptide(L)'
;STGTSQNSDELLINRTEGTTGLFRTTVKTILDTVPTPPVGSVIAFAGANAPTGWLLCDGQEVNRSTYSGLYGVIGLQYGTPSSTSLFKLPDLRGRQVIGKDNMGGTSANTVVDAVADTLGGFGGAEQKTIAKENLPEHEHDLRSDDQDQFYVTRNVADAPTDPEVIQFNGPTGINTAQALASSGGVVGATGEPFNVMDPFLTLNYIIYAGATA
;
A
#
# COMPACT_ATOMS: atom_id res chain seq x y z
N SER A 1 -3.12 -59.78 12.34
CA SER A 1 -1.95 -58.92 12.17
C SER A 1 -2.40 -57.55 11.71
N THR A 2 -2.56 -56.63 12.66
CA THR A 2 -2.89 -55.24 12.38
C THR A 2 -1.61 -54.51 11.98
N GLY A 3 -1.32 -54.49 10.66
CA GLY A 3 -0.26 -53.70 10.09
C GLY A 3 -0.66 -52.22 10.19
N THR A 4 0.10 -51.41 10.92
CA THR A 4 0.08 -49.95 10.84
C THR A 4 0.46 -49.56 9.42
N SER A 5 -0.47 -48.95 8.69
CA SER A 5 -0.17 -48.36 7.38
C SER A 5 0.87 -47.25 7.58
N GLN A 6 2.04 -47.44 7.01
CA GLN A 6 3.07 -46.43 6.97
C GLN A 6 2.86 -45.62 5.68
N ASN A 7 3.36 -44.38 5.60
CA ASN A 7 3.35 -43.49 4.40
C ASN A 7 4.01 -44.13 3.15
N SER A 8 4.28 -45.42 3.19
CA SER A 8 4.87 -46.23 2.13
C SER A 8 3.85 -47.17 1.45
N ASP A 9 2.54 -46.96 1.67
CA ASP A 9 1.54 -47.79 1.00
C ASP A 9 1.70 -47.67 -0.52
N GLU A 10 2.07 -48.81 -1.12
CA GLU A 10 2.25 -48.92 -2.56
C GLU A 10 0.91 -49.01 -3.24
N LEU A 11 0.64 -48.09 -4.19
CA LEU A 11 -0.50 -48.17 -5.08
C LEU A 11 -0.12 -48.90 -6.36
N LEU A 12 -0.84 -49.93 -6.70
CA LEU A 12 -0.70 -50.67 -7.96
C LEU A 12 -1.53 -49.97 -9.04
N ILE A 13 -0.88 -49.33 -10.01
CA ILE A 13 -1.53 -48.66 -11.13
C ILE A 13 -1.40 -49.53 -12.37
N ASN A 14 -2.55 -49.86 -13.00
CA ASN A 14 -2.58 -50.54 -14.30
C ASN A 14 -2.57 -49.47 -15.41
N ARG A 15 -1.48 -49.36 -16.16
CA ARG A 15 -1.41 -48.50 -17.34
C ARG A 15 -1.82 -49.29 -18.57
N THR A 16 -2.85 -48.85 -19.25
CA THR A 16 -3.47 -49.49 -20.45
C THR A 16 -2.84 -49.05 -21.79
N GLU A 17 -1.75 -48.32 -21.80
CA GLU A 17 -1.09 -47.92 -23.06
C GLU A 17 0.23 -48.69 -23.26
N GLY A 18 0.13 -49.76 -24.03
CA GLY A 18 1.25 -50.37 -24.78
C GLY A 18 2.30 -51.18 -23.99
N THR A 19 2.27 -51.18 -22.67
CA THR A 19 3.19 -51.95 -21.84
C THR A 19 2.36 -52.66 -20.76
N THR A 20 2.18 -53.94 -20.87
CA THR A 20 1.55 -54.80 -19.85
C THR A 20 2.52 -54.90 -18.65
N GLY A 21 2.32 -54.10 -17.65
CA GLY A 21 3.09 -54.15 -16.39
C GLY A 21 2.37 -53.40 -15.28
N LEU A 22 2.35 -53.99 -14.09
CA LEU A 22 1.93 -53.32 -12.88
C LEU A 22 3.09 -52.42 -12.40
N PHE A 23 2.86 -51.15 -12.37
CA PHE A 23 3.82 -50.16 -11.83
C PHE A 23 3.49 -49.93 -10.37
N ARG A 24 4.49 -50.04 -9.50
CA ARG A 24 4.40 -49.68 -8.09
C ARG A 24 4.77 -48.22 -7.95
N THR A 25 3.88 -47.42 -7.35
CA THR A 25 4.16 -46.05 -6.96
C THR A 25 3.65 -45.84 -5.55
N THR A 26 4.27 -44.92 -4.83
CA THR A 26 3.80 -44.59 -3.48
C THR A 26 2.79 -43.43 -3.59
N VAL A 27 1.87 -43.37 -2.62
CA VAL A 27 0.94 -42.22 -2.51
C VAL A 27 1.72 -40.91 -2.45
N LYS A 28 2.87 -40.90 -1.78
CA LYS A 28 3.76 -39.74 -1.73
C LYS A 28 4.20 -39.29 -3.14
N THR A 29 4.65 -40.23 -3.99
CA THR A 29 5.08 -39.90 -5.36
C THR A 29 3.96 -39.30 -6.18
N ILE A 30 2.71 -39.77 -6.01
CA ILE A 30 1.55 -39.18 -6.70
C ILE A 30 1.27 -37.76 -6.18
N LEU A 31 1.30 -37.57 -4.85
CA LEU A 31 1.09 -36.24 -4.23
C LEU A 31 2.19 -35.24 -4.62
N ASP A 32 3.43 -35.69 -4.73
CA ASP A 32 4.57 -34.85 -5.14
C ASP A 32 4.44 -34.37 -6.62
N THR A 33 3.59 -35.03 -7.44
CA THR A 33 3.32 -34.60 -8.83
C THR A 33 2.21 -33.56 -8.92
N VAL A 34 1.44 -33.33 -7.85
CA VAL A 34 0.39 -32.29 -7.85
C VAL A 34 1.07 -30.92 -7.72
N PRO A 35 0.91 -30.02 -8.71
CA PRO A 35 1.51 -28.71 -8.63
C PRO A 35 0.94 -27.94 -7.44
N THR A 36 1.79 -27.66 -6.47
CA THR A 36 1.45 -26.76 -5.36
C THR A 36 2.03 -25.37 -5.63
N PRO A 37 1.39 -24.27 -5.17
CA PRO A 37 1.98 -22.96 -5.28
C PRO A 37 3.35 -22.93 -4.59
N PRO A 38 4.32 -22.17 -5.10
CA PRO A 38 5.57 -21.95 -4.37
C PRO A 38 5.30 -21.35 -2.99
N VAL A 39 6.03 -21.83 -1.96
CA VAL A 39 5.96 -21.22 -0.63
C VAL A 39 6.27 -19.72 -0.71
N GLY A 40 5.49 -18.90 -0.04
CA GLY A 40 5.58 -17.43 -0.15
C GLY A 40 4.72 -16.82 -1.26
N SER A 41 3.99 -17.63 -2.06
CA SER A 41 2.99 -17.09 -3.00
C SER A 41 1.89 -16.37 -2.26
N VAL A 42 1.56 -15.15 -2.70
CA VAL A 42 0.48 -14.32 -2.14
C VAL A 42 -0.63 -14.20 -3.17
N ILE A 43 -1.87 -14.46 -2.74
CA ILE A 43 -3.05 -14.33 -3.62
C ILE A 43 -4.18 -13.60 -2.90
N ALA A 44 -5.05 -12.95 -3.68
CA ALA A 44 -6.31 -12.42 -3.19
C ALA A 44 -7.30 -13.58 -2.93
N PHE A 45 -8.03 -13.49 -1.82
CA PHE A 45 -8.92 -14.55 -1.34
C PHE A 45 -10.23 -13.98 -0.79
N ALA A 46 -11.36 -14.46 -1.28
CA ALA A 46 -12.68 -13.96 -0.89
C ALA A 46 -13.20 -14.54 0.44
N GLY A 47 -12.57 -15.57 0.99
CA GLY A 47 -13.01 -16.20 2.24
C GLY A 47 -12.51 -15.45 3.49
N ALA A 48 -13.23 -15.61 4.60
CA ALA A 48 -12.89 -14.95 5.87
C ALA A 48 -11.67 -15.58 6.56
N ASN A 49 -11.47 -16.89 6.44
CA ASN A 49 -10.40 -17.63 7.12
C ASN A 49 -9.48 -18.27 6.08
N ALA A 50 -8.18 -18.19 6.32
CA ALA A 50 -7.21 -18.86 5.46
C ALA A 50 -7.41 -20.37 5.48
N PRO A 51 -7.37 -21.06 4.30
CA PRO A 51 -7.43 -22.51 4.23
C PRO A 51 -6.14 -23.15 4.76
N THR A 52 -6.17 -24.47 4.98
CA THR A 52 -4.99 -25.22 5.43
C THR A 52 -3.79 -25.00 4.52
N GLY A 53 -2.63 -24.78 5.10
CA GLY A 53 -1.39 -24.45 4.39
C GLY A 53 -1.23 -22.98 4.00
N TRP A 54 -2.23 -22.15 4.31
CA TRP A 54 -2.21 -20.70 4.04
C TRP A 54 -2.35 -19.91 5.34
N LEU A 55 -1.83 -18.69 5.34
CA LEU A 55 -1.93 -17.73 6.44
C LEU A 55 -2.47 -16.40 5.91
N LEU A 56 -3.21 -15.66 6.75
CA LEU A 56 -3.64 -14.30 6.40
C LEU A 56 -2.44 -13.34 6.39
N CYS A 57 -2.43 -12.43 5.43
CA CYS A 57 -1.42 -11.37 5.34
C CYS A 57 -1.84 -10.15 6.20
N ASP A 58 -1.91 -10.35 7.51
CA ASP A 58 -2.37 -9.36 8.51
C ASP A 58 -1.25 -8.82 9.40
N GLY A 59 0.01 -9.13 9.07
CA GLY A 59 1.18 -8.68 9.82
C GLY A 59 1.45 -9.44 11.11
N GLN A 60 0.73 -10.54 11.37
CA GLN A 60 0.95 -11.34 12.57
C GLN A 60 2.36 -11.94 12.62
N GLU A 61 2.80 -12.26 13.84
CA GLU A 61 4.05 -12.95 14.07
C GLU A 61 3.81 -14.46 14.15
N VAL A 62 4.63 -15.22 13.44
CA VAL A 62 4.54 -16.69 13.39
C VAL A 62 5.89 -17.33 13.72
N ASN A 63 5.86 -18.59 14.17
CA ASN A 63 7.04 -19.28 14.65
C ASN A 63 7.91 -19.77 13.47
N ARG A 64 9.22 -19.51 13.53
CA ARG A 64 10.20 -19.92 12.50
C ARG A 64 10.33 -21.43 12.37
N SER A 65 10.22 -22.16 13.47
CA SER A 65 10.34 -23.63 13.41
C SER A 65 9.12 -24.27 12.77
N THR A 66 7.92 -23.75 13.05
CA THR A 66 6.67 -24.25 12.47
C THR A 66 6.57 -23.94 10.98
N TYR A 67 7.02 -22.75 10.57
CA TYR A 67 6.95 -22.27 9.19
C TYR A 67 8.34 -22.03 8.60
N SER A 68 9.25 -23.00 8.80
CA SER A 68 10.66 -22.87 8.41
C SER A 68 10.85 -22.66 6.90
N GLY A 69 10.02 -23.30 6.06
CA GLY A 69 10.01 -23.10 4.62
C GLY A 69 9.64 -21.66 4.24
N LEU A 70 8.59 -21.12 4.85
CA LEU A 70 8.18 -19.74 4.62
C LEU A 70 9.22 -18.74 5.13
N TYR A 71 9.78 -18.99 6.32
CA TYR A 71 10.87 -18.17 6.85
C TYR A 71 12.09 -18.14 5.92
N GLY A 72 12.44 -19.29 5.30
CA GLY A 72 13.51 -19.36 4.32
C GLY A 72 13.27 -18.47 3.09
N VAL A 73 12.02 -18.22 2.74
CA VAL A 73 11.64 -17.37 1.57
C VAL A 73 11.57 -15.90 1.94
N ILE A 74 10.83 -15.54 3.00
CA ILE A 74 10.54 -14.13 3.30
C ILE A 74 11.43 -13.52 4.38
N GLY A 75 12.09 -14.33 5.20
CA GLY A 75 13.02 -13.87 6.24
C GLY A 75 12.41 -12.85 7.20
N LEU A 76 13.08 -11.71 7.35
CA LEU A 76 12.66 -10.58 8.20
C LEU A 76 12.23 -9.34 7.39
N GLN A 77 11.90 -9.51 6.11
CA GLN A 77 11.64 -8.38 5.21
C GLN A 77 10.38 -7.59 5.57
N TYR A 78 9.44 -8.18 6.30
CA TYR A 78 8.18 -7.55 6.68
C TYR A 78 8.19 -6.99 8.11
N GLY A 79 9.35 -6.72 8.66
CA GLY A 79 9.55 -6.03 9.93
C GLY A 79 10.24 -6.87 10.99
N THR A 80 10.62 -6.19 12.08
CA THR A 80 11.29 -6.80 13.22
C THR A 80 10.27 -7.50 14.11
N PRO A 81 10.43 -8.80 14.37
CA PRO A 81 9.54 -9.53 15.30
C PRO A 81 9.89 -9.22 16.76
N SER A 82 8.95 -9.55 17.66
CA SER A 82 9.12 -9.39 19.10
C SER A 82 10.13 -10.37 19.71
N SER A 83 10.44 -11.48 19.02
CA SER A 83 11.39 -12.50 19.44
C SER A 83 12.17 -13.06 18.27
N THR A 84 13.39 -13.55 18.54
CA THR A 84 14.24 -14.22 17.54
C THR A 84 13.68 -15.56 17.04
N SER A 85 12.73 -16.16 17.74
CA SER A 85 12.02 -17.36 17.31
C SER A 85 10.84 -17.08 16.36
N LEU A 86 10.48 -15.83 16.17
CA LEU A 86 9.34 -15.39 15.38
C LEU A 86 9.79 -14.62 14.11
N PHE A 87 8.88 -14.49 13.15
CA PHE A 87 9.00 -13.56 12.02
C PHE A 87 7.62 -13.02 11.67
N LYS A 88 7.59 -11.88 10.99
CA LYS A 88 6.35 -11.21 10.60
C LYS A 88 5.91 -11.62 9.21
N LEU A 89 4.60 -11.81 9.06
CA LEU A 89 3.95 -11.93 7.77
C LEU A 89 3.77 -10.54 7.14
N PRO A 90 3.58 -10.46 5.81
CA PRO A 90 3.15 -9.22 5.17
C PRO A 90 1.88 -8.67 5.81
N ASP A 91 1.79 -7.37 6.01
CA ASP A 91 0.56 -6.68 6.40
C ASP A 91 -0.04 -5.97 5.18
N LEU A 92 -1.05 -6.58 4.58
CA LEU A 92 -1.72 -6.08 3.38
C LEU A 92 -3.09 -5.46 3.69
N ARG A 93 -3.42 -5.28 4.97
CA ARG A 93 -4.67 -4.65 5.37
C ARG A 93 -4.74 -3.21 4.89
N GLY A 94 -5.78 -2.87 4.09
CA GLY A 94 -5.95 -1.55 3.52
C GLY A 94 -4.88 -1.13 2.52
N ARG A 95 -4.14 -2.08 1.92
CA ARG A 95 -3.03 -1.80 0.99
C ARG A 95 -3.28 -2.40 -0.38
N GLN A 96 -2.88 -1.67 -1.39
CA GLN A 96 -2.74 -2.18 -2.76
C GLN A 96 -1.34 -2.77 -2.93
N VAL A 97 -1.25 -3.95 -3.53
CA VAL A 97 0.04 -4.59 -3.85
C VAL A 97 0.53 -4.06 -5.19
N ILE A 98 1.77 -3.59 -5.20
CA ILE A 98 2.46 -3.15 -6.41
C ILE A 98 3.70 -4.02 -6.65
N GLY A 99 4.14 -4.11 -7.90
CA GLY A 99 5.41 -4.73 -8.23
C GLY A 99 6.59 -3.93 -7.65
N LYS A 100 7.59 -4.62 -7.15
CA LYS A 100 8.84 -3.99 -6.72
C LYS A 100 9.51 -3.32 -7.91
N ASP A 101 9.88 -2.03 -7.80
CA ASP A 101 10.31 -1.24 -8.96
C ASP A 101 11.70 -1.63 -9.50
N ASN A 102 12.58 -2.16 -8.64
CA ASN A 102 13.90 -2.70 -9.04
C ASN A 102 13.93 -4.24 -9.12
N MET A 103 12.86 -4.87 -9.55
CA MET A 103 12.76 -6.33 -9.69
C MET A 103 13.94 -6.88 -10.50
N GLY A 104 14.86 -7.60 -9.84
CA GLY A 104 16.03 -8.20 -10.50
C GLY A 104 17.19 -7.26 -10.81
N GLY A 105 17.21 -6.01 -10.31
CA GLY A 105 18.37 -5.14 -10.52
C GLY A 105 18.10 -3.65 -10.39
N THR A 106 18.22 -2.92 -11.49
CA THR A 106 18.08 -1.46 -11.54
C THR A 106 16.61 -1.06 -11.41
N SER A 107 16.32 0.00 -10.65
CA SER A 107 14.98 0.58 -10.55
C SER A 107 14.48 1.06 -11.92
N ALA A 108 13.21 0.77 -12.21
CA ALA A 108 12.53 1.27 -13.40
C ALA A 108 12.13 2.75 -13.26
N ASN A 109 12.18 3.31 -12.04
CA ASN A 109 11.73 4.66 -11.69
C ASN A 109 10.27 4.94 -12.10
N THR A 110 9.43 3.92 -12.11
CA THR A 110 7.98 4.05 -12.32
C THR A 110 7.32 4.61 -11.06
N VAL A 111 7.77 4.16 -9.91
CA VAL A 111 7.41 4.71 -8.59
C VAL A 111 8.63 5.43 -8.05
N VAL A 112 8.55 6.75 -7.96
CA VAL A 112 9.68 7.62 -7.55
C VAL A 112 10.07 7.42 -6.08
N ASP A 113 9.16 6.93 -5.24
CA ASP A 113 9.44 6.66 -3.83
C ASP A 113 10.38 5.46 -3.70
N ALA A 114 11.55 5.68 -3.12
CA ALA A 114 12.60 4.66 -2.95
C ALA A 114 12.14 3.42 -2.13
N VAL A 115 11.05 3.52 -1.38
CA VAL A 115 10.47 2.35 -0.68
C VAL A 115 9.95 1.29 -1.65
N ALA A 116 9.60 1.67 -2.90
CA ALA A 116 9.18 0.74 -3.94
C ALA A 116 10.30 -0.20 -4.42
N ASP A 117 11.55 0.12 -4.13
CA ASP A 117 12.72 -0.72 -4.40
C ASP A 117 13.00 -1.77 -3.31
N THR A 118 12.21 -1.79 -2.26
CA THR A 118 12.41 -2.68 -1.11
C THR A 118 11.22 -3.61 -0.93
N LEU A 119 11.47 -4.93 -0.83
CA LEU A 119 10.40 -5.86 -0.43
C LEU A 119 9.88 -5.52 0.96
N GLY A 120 8.56 -5.49 1.11
CA GLY A 120 7.92 -5.05 2.34
C GLY A 120 7.88 -3.54 2.53
N GLY A 121 8.43 -2.75 1.61
CA GLY A 121 8.27 -1.31 1.57
C GLY A 121 6.81 -0.91 1.44
N PHE A 122 6.40 0.16 2.10
CA PHE A 122 5.03 0.65 2.06
C PHE A 122 5.01 2.18 2.01
N GLY A 123 4.02 2.73 1.33
CA GLY A 123 3.85 4.17 1.15
C GLY A 123 2.43 4.52 0.72
N GLY A 124 2.27 5.76 0.28
CA GLY A 124 0.98 6.28 -0.14
C GLY A 124 0.14 6.84 1.00
N ALA A 125 -0.99 7.43 0.66
CA ALA A 125 -1.95 7.99 1.59
C ALA A 125 -3.34 7.96 0.96
N GLU A 126 -4.36 7.76 1.80
CA GLU A 126 -5.78 7.79 1.39
C GLU A 126 -6.23 9.19 0.98
N GLN A 127 -5.65 10.20 1.61
CA GLN A 127 -6.01 11.61 1.41
C GLN A 127 -4.77 12.43 1.05
N LYS A 128 -4.98 13.45 0.25
CA LYS A 128 -3.97 14.44 -0.11
C LYS A 128 -4.51 15.84 0.12
N THR A 129 -3.62 16.74 0.51
CA THR A 129 -3.88 18.17 0.60
C THR A 129 -3.09 18.85 -0.51
N ILE A 130 -3.72 19.76 -1.23
CA ILE A 130 -3.01 20.60 -2.21
C ILE A 130 -2.24 21.66 -1.43
N ALA A 131 -0.92 21.59 -1.48
CA ALA A 131 -0.08 22.67 -0.96
C ALA A 131 0.01 23.81 -1.98
N LYS A 132 0.37 24.99 -1.52
CA LYS A 132 0.48 26.19 -2.38
C LYS A 132 1.45 25.95 -3.55
N GLU A 133 2.51 25.23 -3.31
CA GLU A 133 3.55 24.87 -4.28
C GLU A 133 3.04 23.97 -5.41
N ASN A 134 1.89 23.31 -5.19
CA ASN A 134 1.24 22.46 -6.19
C ASN A 134 0.30 23.23 -7.13
N LEU A 135 0.06 24.52 -6.85
CA LEU A 135 -0.77 25.36 -7.69
C LEU A 135 0.10 26.05 -8.75
N PRO A 136 -0.37 26.16 -10.01
CA PRO A 136 0.30 26.99 -11.00
C PRO A 136 0.42 28.42 -10.51
N GLU A 137 1.48 29.11 -10.91
CA GLU A 137 1.55 30.55 -10.73
C GLU A 137 0.36 31.19 -11.43
N HIS A 138 -0.40 31.99 -10.70
CA HIS A 138 -1.53 32.72 -11.21
C HIS A 138 -1.59 34.09 -10.56
N GLU A 139 -2.04 35.08 -11.32
CA GLU A 139 -2.22 36.45 -10.88
C GLU A 139 -3.71 36.80 -10.94
N HIS A 140 -4.16 37.60 -9.99
CA HIS A 140 -5.46 38.22 -10.03
C HIS A 140 -5.25 39.71 -10.42
N ASP A 141 -5.72 40.07 -11.59
CA ASP A 141 -5.74 41.48 -12.00
C ASP A 141 -6.90 42.16 -11.27
N LEU A 142 -6.55 42.88 -10.23
CA LEU A 142 -7.52 43.73 -9.52
C LEU A 142 -7.65 45.05 -10.29
N ARG A 143 -8.61 45.08 -11.21
CA ARG A 143 -8.93 46.35 -11.92
C ARG A 143 -9.71 47.26 -10.99
N SER A 144 -9.16 48.45 -10.77
CA SER A 144 -9.95 49.58 -10.32
C SER A 144 -10.57 50.22 -11.57
N ASP A 145 -11.87 50.50 -11.54
CA ASP A 145 -12.46 51.35 -12.54
C ASP A 145 -12.02 52.80 -12.30
N ASP A 146 -11.41 53.39 -13.32
CA ASP A 146 -11.13 54.79 -13.58
C ASP A 146 -10.40 55.67 -12.55
N GLN A 147 -10.01 55.24 -11.40
CA GLN A 147 -9.33 56.10 -10.41
C GLN A 147 -8.15 55.47 -9.65
N ASP A 148 -7.41 54.54 -10.18
CA ASP A 148 -6.16 54.01 -9.58
C ASP A 148 -6.18 53.79 -8.05
N GLN A 149 -7.35 53.65 -7.44
CA GLN A 149 -7.52 53.51 -6.00
C GLN A 149 -8.20 52.19 -5.66
N PHE A 150 -7.48 51.32 -4.97
CA PHE A 150 -8.03 50.09 -4.37
C PHE A 150 -8.38 50.36 -2.92
N TYR A 151 -9.65 50.21 -2.56
CA TYR A 151 -10.15 50.42 -1.19
C TYR A 151 -10.21 49.09 -0.46
N VAL A 152 -9.36 48.90 0.57
CA VAL A 152 -9.52 47.81 1.54
C VAL A 152 -10.21 48.40 2.77
N THR A 153 -11.48 48.06 2.95
CA THR A 153 -12.19 48.41 4.19
C THR A 153 -11.82 47.43 5.28
N ARG A 154 -11.06 47.89 6.25
CA ARG A 154 -10.81 47.13 7.49
C ARG A 154 -12.00 47.33 8.43
N ASN A 155 -12.80 46.27 8.62
CA ASN A 155 -13.85 46.30 9.62
C ASN A 155 -13.21 46.01 11.01
N VAL A 156 -12.85 47.08 11.72
CA VAL A 156 -12.44 46.99 13.13
C VAL A 156 -13.70 47.27 13.97
N ALA A 157 -14.09 46.28 14.79
CA ALA A 157 -15.30 46.31 15.60
C ALA A 157 -15.38 47.45 16.64
N ASP A 158 -14.30 48.27 16.78
CA ASP A 158 -14.18 49.34 17.78
C ASP A 158 -13.65 50.67 17.21
N ALA A 159 -13.80 50.95 15.91
CA ALA A 159 -13.35 52.22 15.38
C ALA A 159 -14.50 53.26 15.27
N PRO A 160 -14.33 54.48 15.77
CA PRO A 160 -15.31 55.55 15.58
C PRO A 160 -15.33 55.95 14.11
N THR A 161 -16.42 55.71 13.42
CA THR A 161 -17.05 56.39 12.27
C THR A 161 -16.20 56.82 11.06
N ASP A 162 -14.94 56.43 10.94
CA ASP A 162 -14.17 56.77 9.73
C ASP A 162 -13.47 55.52 9.17
N PRO A 163 -13.80 55.05 7.95
CA PRO A 163 -13.07 53.94 7.33
C PRO A 163 -11.67 54.42 6.99
N GLU A 164 -10.65 53.83 7.64
CA GLU A 164 -9.27 54.08 7.27
C GLU A 164 -9.03 53.52 5.86
N VAL A 165 -8.99 54.39 4.91
CA VAL A 165 -8.70 54.10 3.51
C VAL A 165 -7.19 53.93 3.37
N ILE A 166 -6.73 52.70 3.19
CA ILE A 166 -5.33 52.47 2.86
C ILE A 166 -5.17 52.71 1.34
N GLN A 167 -4.61 53.87 0.99
CA GLN A 167 -4.24 54.18 -0.40
C GLN A 167 -2.90 53.56 -0.74
N PHE A 168 -2.89 52.67 -1.71
CA PHE A 168 -1.66 52.20 -2.33
C PHE A 168 -1.41 53.07 -3.60
N ASN A 169 -0.57 54.08 -3.46
CA ASN A 169 -0.12 54.89 -4.61
C ASN A 169 1.12 54.18 -5.22
N GLY A 170 0.94 53.57 -6.38
CA GLY A 170 2.06 53.07 -7.18
C GLY A 170 1.74 51.84 -8.02
N PRO A 171 2.47 51.61 -9.11
CA PRO A 171 2.27 50.47 -10.02
C PRO A 171 2.93 49.17 -9.47
N THR A 172 2.87 48.95 -8.19
CA THR A 172 3.41 47.75 -7.57
C THR A 172 2.29 46.73 -7.40
N GLY A 173 2.34 45.68 -8.20
CA GLY A 173 1.43 44.56 -8.10
C GLY A 173 1.24 44.11 -6.67
N ILE A 174 0.01 44.12 -6.20
CA ILE A 174 -0.33 43.57 -4.87
C ILE A 174 -0.12 42.06 -4.93
N ASN A 175 0.85 41.59 -4.19
CA ASN A 175 1.08 40.17 -4.07
C ASN A 175 -0.19 39.54 -3.48
N THR A 176 -0.80 38.56 -4.18
CA THR A 176 -2.03 37.88 -3.79
C THR A 176 -1.97 37.29 -2.37
N ALA A 177 -0.76 36.98 -1.86
CA ALA A 177 -0.57 36.58 -0.48
C ALA A 177 -0.95 37.65 0.54
N GLN A 178 -0.80 38.94 0.21
CA GLN A 178 -1.18 40.07 1.09
C GLN A 178 -2.68 40.37 1.02
N ALA A 179 -3.28 40.24 -0.17
CA ALA A 179 -4.72 40.46 -0.33
C ALA A 179 -5.55 39.40 0.44
N LEU A 180 -5.10 38.19 0.48
CA LEU A 180 -5.73 37.11 1.26
C LEU A 180 -5.51 37.25 2.78
N ALA A 181 -4.42 37.88 3.22
CA ALA A 181 -4.15 38.14 4.62
C ALA A 181 -5.10 39.19 5.21
N SER A 182 -5.61 40.15 4.40
CA SER A 182 -6.51 41.23 4.84
C SER A 182 -7.99 40.81 4.92
N SER A 183 -8.38 39.73 4.26
CA SER A 183 -9.77 39.26 4.21
C SER A 183 -10.17 38.32 5.35
N GLY A 184 -9.34 38.13 6.39
CA GLY A 184 -9.59 37.17 7.47
C GLY A 184 -9.48 35.73 6.99
N GLY A 185 -9.07 35.49 5.76
CA GLY A 185 -8.69 34.20 5.25
C GLY A 185 -7.42 33.74 5.96
N VAL A 186 -7.45 32.56 6.47
CA VAL A 186 -6.30 31.95 7.17
C VAL A 186 -5.15 31.86 6.18
N VAL A 187 -4.14 32.76 6.33
CA VAL A 187 -2.89 32.66 5.57
C VAL A 187 -2.25 31.33 5.96
N GLY A 188 -2.23 30.39 5.03
CA GLY A 188 -1.73 29.05 5.30
C GLY A 188 -2.83 28.01 5.56
N ALA A 189 -4.08 28.29 5.21
CA ALA A 189 -5.08 27.25 5.09
C ALA A 189 -4.59 26.27 4.02
N THR A 190 -3.93 25.22 4.46
CA THR A 190 -3.82 24.01 3.66
C THR A 190 -5.25 23.64 3.31
N GLY A 191 -5.57 23.50 2.01
CA GLY A 191 -6.91 23.12 1.58
C GLY A 191 -7.39 21.87 2.35
N GLU A 192 -8.70 21.72 2.50
CA GLU A 192 -9.24 20.50 3.09
C GLU A 192 -8.68 19.26 2.37
N PRO A 193 -8.30 18.21 3.10
CA PRO A 193 -7.84 16.99 2.47
C PRO A 193 -8.92 16.41 1.55
N PHE A 194 -8.55 15.99 0.37
CA PHE A 194 -9.43 15.27 -0.54
C PHE A 194 -9.00 13.82 -0.69
N ASN A 195 -9.97 12.94 -0.89
CA ASN A 195 -9.73 11.52 -1.07
C ASN A 195 -9.13 11.25 -2.46
N VAL A 196 -8.07 10.45 -2.51
CA VAL A 196 -7.39 10.03 -3.74
C VAL A 196 -7.56 8.55 -4.04
N MET A 197 -8.42 7.85 -3.28
CA MET A 197 -8.70 6.44 -3.52
C MET A 197 -9.73 6.26 -4.63
N ASP A 198 -9.41 5.38 -5.57
CA ASP A 198 -10.37 4.89 -6.55
C ASP A 198 -11.44 3.98 -5.90
N PRO A 199 -12.60 3.75 -6.55
CA PRO A 199 -13.56 2.75 -6.09
C PRO A 199 -12.89 1.38 -5.92
N PHE A 200 -13.10 0.73 -4.78
CA PHE A 200 -12.42 -0.52 -4.42
C PHE A 200 -13.39 -1.57 -3.90
N LEU A 201 -12.96 -2.82 -3.98
CA LEU A 201 -13.60 -3.97 -3.33
C LEU A 201 -12.58 -4.63 -2.42
N THR A 202 -12.94 -4.88 -1.16
CA THR A 202 -12.04 -5.51 -0.19
C THR A 202 -12.08 -7.03 -0.30
N LEU A 203 -10.89 -7.63 -0.38
CA LEU A 203 -10.65 -9.05 -0.26
C LEU A 203 -9.54 -9.29 0.77
N ASN A 204 -9.48 -10.47 1.35
CA ASN A 204 -8.31 -10.89 2.11
C ASN A 204 -7.16 -11.23 1.16
N TYR A 205 -5.93 -11.06 1.65
CA TYR A 205 -4.74 -11.65 1.04
C TYR A 205 -4.24 -12.79 1.90
N ILE A 206 -3.88 -13.89 1.27
CA ILE A 206 -3.30 -15.06 1.94
C ILE A 206 -1.95 -15.42 1.33
N ILE A 207 -1.04 -15.91 2.18
CA ILE A 207 0.28 -16.37 1.78
C ILE A 207 0.39 -17.88 1.98
N TYR A 208 0.92 -18.58 0.99
CA TYR A 208 1.15 -20.03 1.09
C TYR A 208 2.34 -20.32 1.99
N ALA A 209 2.07 -20.99 3.10
CA ALA A 209 3.09 -21.35 4.09
C ALA A 209 3.67 -22.76 3.89
N GLY A 210 3.10 -23.53 2.96
CA GLY A 210 3.40 -24.94 2.78
C GLY A 210 2.47 -25.83 3.61
N ALA A 211 2.48 -27.12 3.32
CA ALA A 211 1.80 -28.08 4.17
C ALA A 211 2.49 -28.06 5.56
N THR A 212 1.72 -27.79 6.61
CA THR A 212 2.20 -27.99 7.98
C THR A 212 2.40 -29.49 8.18
N ALA A 213 3.60 -29.86 8.57
CA ALA A 213 3.95 -31.24 8.89
C ALA A 213 3.11 -31.78 10.05
#